data_89984892fb50a515673b56a9709f0847
#
_entry.id   89984892fb50a515673b56a9709f0847
#
_cell.length_a   1.000
_cell.length_b   1.000
_cell.length_c   1.000
_cell.angle_alpha   90.00
_cell.angle_beta   90.00
_cell.angle_gamma   90.00
#
_symmetry.space_group_name_H-M   'P 1'
#
loop_
_entity.id
_entity.type
_entity.pdbx_description
1 polymer ?
#
loop_
_entity_poly.entity_id
_entity_poly.type
_entity_poly.pdbx_seq_one_letter_code
_entity_poly.pdbx_strand_id
1 'polypeptide(L)'
;MEVRIKVQACDICHSDNITKQGLFPGIKYPRAPGHEAAGVIDEVGEDVVFEWKSGQRVAVGWYVGHCGHCDSCRRGDFITCKYTQVPGISYDGGYADYMIAPSSALALIPEHLSAVEAAPLMCAGITTYNALRNSGARIGDAVAILGIGGLGNRQCD
;
A
#
# COMPACT_ATOMS: atom_id res chain seq x y z
N MET A 1 17.98 2.34 2.67
CA MET A 1 17.42 1.27 1.79
C MET A 1 16.07 1.73 1.23
N GLU A 2 16.08 2.80 0.41
CA GLU A 2 14.88 3.44 -0.15
C GLU A 2 15.03 3.62 -1.65
N VAL A 3 13.91 3.76 -2.32
CA VAL A 3 13.84 4.09 -3.74
C VAL A 3 12.99 5.33 -3.94
N ARG A 4 13.30 6.13 -4.96
CA ARG A 4 12.44 7.20 -5.43
C ARG A 4 11.59 6.68 -6.57
N ILE A 5 10.29 6.89 -6.48
CA ILE A 5 9.31 6.46 -7.47
C ILE A 5 8.72 7.70 -8.11
N LYS A 6 8.76 7.77 -9.44
CA LYS A 6 7.97 8.72 -10.22
C LYS A 6 6.54 8.18 -10.27
N VAL A 7 5.63 8.83 -9.56
CA VAL A 7 4.24 8.39 -9.44
C VAL A 7 3.51 8.61 -10.77
N GLN A 8 2.79 7.60 -11.22
CA GLN A 8 1.96 7.63 -12.42
C GLN A 8 0.46 7.60 -12.10
N ALA A 9 0.10 6.96 -10.99
CA ALA A 9 -1.25 6.92 -10.45
C ALA A 9 -1.19 6.73 -8.92
N CYS A 10 -2.15 7.31 -8.22
CA CYS A 10 -2.41 7.02 -6.82
C CYS A 10 -3.92 7.00 -6.62
N ASP A 11 -4.45 5.88 -6.13
CA ASP A 11 -5.89 5.75 -5.90
C ASP A 11 -6.32 6.53 -4.65
N ILE A 12 -7.62 6.87 -4.60
CA ILE A 12 -8.21 7.66 -3.52
C ILE A 12 -8.95 6.74 -2.56
N CYS A 13 -8.41 6.59 -1.37
CA CYS A 13 -9.02 5.80 -0.30
C CYS A 13 -9.71 6.71 0.72
N HIS A 14 -10.80 6.23 1.32
CA HIS A 14 -11.42 6.95 2.43
C HIS A 14 -10.43 7.19 3.60
N SER A 15 -9.44 6.31 3.77
CA SER A 15 -8.40 6.45 4.79
C SER A 15 -7.50 7.68 4.59
N ASP A 16 -7.43 8.26 3.40
CA ASP A 16 -6.69 9.52 3.18
C ASP A 16 -7.33 10.69 3.93
N ASN A 17 -8.63 10.58 4.24
CA ASN A 17 -9.32 11.54 5.09
C ASN A 17 -8.79 11.54 6.53
N ILE A 18 -8.25 10.43 7.01
CA ILE A 18 -7.58 10.33 8.32
C ILE A 18 -6.38 11.28 8.36
N THR A 19 -5.57 11.28 7.30
CA THR A 19 -4.44 12.22 7.16
C THR A 19 -4.94 13.65 7.09
N LYS A 20 -5.93 13.93 6.23
CA LYS A 20 -6.50 15.28 6.03
C LYS A 20 -7.05 15.88 7.32
N GLN A 21 -7.70 15.08 8.14
CA GLN A 21 -8.35 15.53 9.38
C GLN A 21 -7.45 15.42 10.63
N GLY A 22 -6.24 14.87 10.51
CA GLY A 22 -5.34 14.70 11.65
C GLY A 22 -5.82 13.67 12.67
N LEU A 23 -6.60 12.67 12.24
CA LEU A 23 -7.20 11.68 13.13
C LEU A 23 -6.22 10.58 13.57
N PHE A 24 -5.04 10.50 12.95
CA PHE A 24 -4.01 9.54 13.35
C PHE A 24 -2.96 10.24 14.23
N PRO A 25 -2.67 9.72 15.43
CA PRO A 25 -1.69 10.33 16.33
C PRO A 25 -0.30 10.45 15.67
N GLY A 26 0.31 11.62 15.84
CA GLY A 26 1.70 11.84 15.40
C GLY A 26 1.88 12.28 13.95
N ILE A 27 0.83 12.51 13.18
CA ILE A 27 0.96 13.11 11.84
C ILE A 27 1.61 14.50 11.96
N LYS A 28 2.65 14.71 11.17
CA LYS A 28 3.34 16.02 11.06
C LYS A 28 2.97 16.67 9.74
N TYR A 29 2.56 17.94 9.78
CA TYR A 29 2.21 18.72 8.60
C TYR A 29 3.31 19.73 8.21
N PRO A 30 3.48 20.07 6.92
CA PRO A 30 2.67 19.59 5.79
C PRO A 30 2.88 18.11 5.51
N ARG A 31 1.87 17.41 4.95
CA ARG A 31 1.90 15.98 4.64
C ARG A 31 1.17 15.72 3.32
N ALA A 32 1.83 15.09 2.36
CA ALA A 32 1.18 14.54 1.17
C ALA A 32 0.50 13.22 1.51
N PRO A 33 -0.82 13.07 1.37
CA PRO A 33 -1.51 11.79 1.56
C PRO A 33 -1.23 10.79 0.41
N GLY A 34 -1.96 9.67 0.39
CA GLY A 34 -1.92 8.67 -0.68
C GLY A 34 -1.06 7.47 -0.33
N HIS A 35 -1.71 6.32 -0.22
CA HIS A 35 -1.08 5.04 0.13
C HIS A 35 -1.39 3.91 -0.86
N GLU A 36 -1.88 4.25 -2.04
CA GLU A 36 -2.18 3.32 -3.14
C GLU A 36 -1.46 3.82 -4.39
N ALA A 37 -0.13 3.90 -4.33
CA ALA A 37 0.66 4.49 -5.39
C ALA A 37 1.21 3.44 -6.36
N ALA A 38 1.19 3.77 -7.65
CA ALA A 38 1.81 3.00 -8.72
C ALA A 38 2.64 3.93 -9.61
N GLY A 39 3.81 3.46 -10.03
CA GLY A 39 4.71 4.29 -10.82
C GLY A 39 5.94 3.52 -11.31
N VAL A 40 6.99 4.26 -11.58
CA VAL A 40 8.25 3.74 -12.10
C VAL A 40 9.37 4.16 -11.15
N ILE A 41 10.27 3.25 -10.84
CA ILE A 41 11.49 3.57 -10.09
C ILE A 41 12.31 4.58 -10.90
N ASP A 42 12.49 5.76 -10.32
CA ASP A 42 13.30 6.83 -10.88
C ASP A 42 14.76 6.69 -10.43
N GLU A 43 14.95 6.45 -9.13
CA GLU A 43 16.28 6.31 -8.54
C GLU A 43 16.28 5.24 -7.43
N VAL A 44 17.37 4.49 -7.35
CA VAL A 44 17.60 3.46 -6.32
C VAL A 44 18.69 3.97 -5.39
N GLY A 45 18.42 3.97 -4.07
CA GLY A 45 19.38 4.38 -3.07
C GLY A 45 20.57 3.40 -2.97
N GLU A 46 21.74 3.91 -2.57
CA GLU A 46 23.00 3.14 -2.54
C GLU A 46 22.95 1.90 -1.62
N ASP A 47 22.16 1.95 -0.56
CA ASP A 47 22.05 0.86 0.43
C ASP A 47 20.97 -0.19 0.10
N VAL A 48 20.41 -0.17 -1.10
CA VAL A 48 19.37 -1.12 -1.51
C VAL A 48 19.99 -2.47 -1.84
N VAL A 49 19.65 -3.48 -1.04
CA VAL A 49 20.17 -4.87 -1.19
C VAL A 49 19.35 -5.74 -2.16
N PHE A 50 18.18 -5.28 -2.59
CA PHE A 50 17.34 -5.98 -3.56
C PHE A 50 17.72 -5.57 -4.98
N GLU A 51 17.49 -6.45 -5.95
CA GLU A 51 17.79 -6.19 -7.38
C GLU A 51 16.79 -5.22 -8.04
N TRP A 52 16.48 -4.09 -7.39
CA TRP A 52 15.67 -3.03 -7.98
C TRP A 52 16.49 -2.19 -8.95
N LYS A 53 15.86 -1.80 -10.05
CA LYS A 53 16.49 -0.97 -11.10
C LYS A 53 15.58 0.18 -11.49
N SER A 54 16.18 1.32 -11.84
CA SER A 54 15.46 2.43 -12.47
C SER A 54 14.75 1.93 -13.75
N GLY A 55 13.55 2.43 -13.97
CA GLY A 55 12.68 2.01 -15.07
C GLY A 55 11.72 0.86 -14.73
N GLN A 56 11.91 0.15 -13.62
CA GLN A 56 10.96 -0.89 -13.22
C GLN A 56 9.65 -0.29 -12.72
N ARG A 57 8.55 -0.93 -13.10
CA ARG A 57 7.20 -0.55 -12.71
C ARG A 57 6.86 -1.18 -11.36
N VAL A 58 6.52 -0.35 -10.40
CA VAL A 58 6.29 -0.76 -9.01
C VAL A 58 5.07 -0.09 -8.41
N ALA A 59 4.50 -0.74 -7.41
CA ALA A 59 3.43 -0.20 -6.61
C ALA A 59 3.75 -0.27 -5.11
N VAL A 60 3.15 0.63 -4.34
CA VAL A 60 3.33 0.77 -2.89
C VAL A 60 1.96 0.87 -2.24
N GLY A 61 1.72 0.07 -1.21
CA GLY A 61 0.45 0.01 -0.50
C GLY A 61 0.49 0.61 0.90
N TRP A 62 -0.57 0.33 1.66
CA TRP A 62 -0.72 0.80 3.04
C TRP A 62 0.44 0.39 3.95
N TYR A 63 0.86 -0.85 3.86
CA TYR A 63 1.89 -1.41 4.74
C TYR A 63 3.25 -1.32 4.09
N VAL A 64 4.14 -0.52 4.68
CA VAL A 64 5.49 -0.31 4.13
C VAL A 64 6.63 -0.58 5.12
N GLY A 65 6.33 -0.91 6.36
CA GLY A 65 7.40 -1.21 7.30
C GLY A 65 6.92 -1.66 8.68
N HIS A 66 7.81 -2.37 9.36
CA HIS A 66 7.62 -2.89 10.71
C HIS A 66 8.95 -2.91 11.47
N CYS A 67 8.92 -3.03 12.79
CA CYS A 67 10.13 -2.96 13.60
C CYS A 67 10.94 -4.27 13.67
N GLY A 68 10.34 -5.41 13.32
CA GLY A 68 10.99 -6.73 13.37
C GLY A 68 11.15 -7.36 14.76
N HIS A 69 10.92 -6.62 15.86
CA HIS A 69 11.26 -7.09 17.21
C HIS A 69 10.12 -7.07 18.24
N CYS A 70 8.99 -6.39 17.97
CA CYS A 70 7.84 -6.44 18.87
C CYS A 70 7.13 -7.81 18.83
N ASP A 71 6.24 -8.08 19.79
CA ASP A 71 5.56 -9.37 19.91
C ASP A 71 4.78 -9.75 18.65
N SER A 72 4.15 -8.79 18.00
CA SER A 72 3.44 -9.00 16.72
C SER A 72 4.42 -9.44 15.63
N CYS A 73 5.54 -8.74 15.47
CA CYS A 73 6.56 -9.10 14.47
C CYS A 73 7.16 -10.49 14.73
N ARG A 74 7.41 -10.83 15.99
CA ARG A 74 7.95 -12.15 16.37
C ARG A 74 6.99 -13.30 16.06
N ARG A 75 5.69 -13.03 16.00
CA ARG A 75 4.67 -14.01 15.58
C ARG A 75 4.39 -14.01 14.08
N GLY A 76 5.07 -13.14 13.31
CA GLY A 76 4.81 -12.98 11.88
C GLY A 76 3.59 -12.13 11.54
N ASP A 77 2.96 -11.51 12.53
CA ASP A 77 1.81 -10.62 12.37
C ASP A 77 2.29 -9.17 12.22
N PHE A 78 2.89 -8.87 11.07
CA PHE A 78 3.54 -7.59 10.82
C PHE A 78 2.56 -6.43 10.73
N ILE A 79 1.32 -6.68 10.29
CA ILE A 79 0.30 -5.63 10.12
C ILE A 79 -0.14 -5.01 11.46
N THR A 80 -0.03 -5.75 12.55
CA THR A 80 -0.32 -5.26 13.90
C THR A 80 0.92 -4.75 14.64
N CYS A 81 2.01 -4.51 13.94
CA CYS A 81 3.22 -3.94 14.51
C CYS A 81 2.94 -2.57 15.14
N LYS A 82 3.42 -2.34 16.37
CA LYS A 82 3.29 -1.05 17.07
C LYS A 82 3.99 0.12 16.36
N TYR A 83 4.96 -0.19 15.51
CA TYR A 83 5.78 0.77 14.76
C TYR A 83 5.55 0.64 13.25
N THR A 84 4.34 0.24 12.86
CA THR A 84 3.99 0.17 11.45
C THR A 84 4.13 1.53 10.78
N GLN A 85 4.59 1.54 9.55
CA GLN A 85 4.72 2.75 8.74
C GLN A 85 3.74 2.70 7.58
N VAL A 86 3.13 3.85 7.31
CA VAL A 86 2.11 4.03 6.26
C VAL A 86 2.44 5.29 5.46
N PRO A 87 2.49 5.22 4.12
CA PRO A 87 2.64 6.40 3.27
C PRO A 87 1.47 7.35 3.46
N GLY A 88 1.75 8.64 3.47
CA GLY A 88 0.73 9.66 3.74
C GLY A 88 0.43 9.88 5.23
N ILE A 89 0.94 9.03 6.12
CA ILE A 89 0.83 9.17 7.58
C ILE A 89 2.21 9.32 8.20
N SER A 90 3.04 8.31 8.07
CA SER A 90 4.39 8.27 8.66
C SER A 90 5.38 9.16 7.90
N TYR A 91 5.23 9.23 6.59
CA TYR A 91 5.99 10.07 5.65
C TYR A 91 5.11 10.40 4.44
N ASP A 92 5.61 11.23 3.51
CA ASP A 92 4.82 11.68 2.37
C ASP A 92 4.44 10.53 1.45
N GLY A 93 3.16 10.52 1.04
CA GLY A 93 2.57 9.51 0.20
C GLY A 93 2.55 9.86 -1.29
N GLY A 94 1.69 9.15 -2.03
CA GLY A 94 1.64 9.17 -3.48
C GLY A 94 0.88 10.32 -4.14
N TYR A 95 0.29 11.26 -3.40
CA TYR A 95 -0.34 12.46 -4.00
C TYR A 95 0.73 13.52 -4.28
N ALA A 96 1.74 13.12 -5.03
CA ALA A 96 2.89 13.91 -5.44
C ALA A 96 3.46 13.36 -6.74
N ASP A 97 4.28 14.14 -7.45
CA ASP A 97 4.97 13.67 -8.67
C ASP A 97 5.98 12.56 -8.36
N TYR A 98 6.57 12.60 -7.18
CA TYR A 98 7.53 11.63 -6.68
C TYR A 98 7.24 11.26 -5.24
N MET A 99 7.50 10.00 -4.89
CA MET A 99 7.50 9.53 -3.50
C MET A 99 8.76 8.72 -3.20
N ILE A 100 9.11 8.66 -1.92
CA ILE A 100 10.16 7.78 -1.42
C ILE A 100 9.48 6.59 -0.73
N ALA A 101 9.95 5.40 -0.98
CA ALA A 101 9.46 4.20 -0.32
C ALA A 101 10.60 3.24 0.05
N PRO A 102 10.45 2.47 1.15
CA PRO A 102 11.37 1.38 1.46
C PRO A 102 11.39 0.35 0.31
N SER A 103 12.57 -0.07 -0.10
CA SER A 103 12.75 -1.06 -1.16
C SER A 103 12.08 -2.41 -0.88
N SER A 104 11.91 -2.74 0.40
CA SER A 104 11.21 -3.95 0.87
C SER A 104 9.69 -3.89 0.76
N ALA A 105 9.12 -2.71 0.50
CA ALA A 105 7.67 -2.50 0.41
C ALA A 105 7.15 -2.43 -1.03
N LEU A 106 8.00 -2.65 -2.01
CA LEU A 106 7.65 -2.55 -3.42
C LEU A 106 7.05 -3.85 -3.93
N ALA A 107 5.98 -3.72 -4.70
CA ALA A 107 5.42 -4.79 -5.51
C ALA A 107 5.67 -4.51 -7.00
N LEU A 108 6.15 -5.50 -7.76
CA LEU A 108 6.25 -5.39 -9.22
C LEU A 108 4.86 -5.32 -9.84
N ILE A 109 4.67 -4.39 -10.77
CA ILE A 109 3.46 -4.32 -11.58
C ILE A 109 3.66 -5.16 -12.85
N PRO A 110 2.81 -6.19 -13.10
CA PRO A 110 2.84 -6.96 -14.33
C PRO A 110 2.67 -6.06 -15.56
N GLU A 111 3.30 -6.45 -16.68
CA GLU A 111 3.32 -5.63 -17.90
C GLU A 111 1.92 -5.31 -18.46
N HIS A 112 0.98 -6.23 -18.32
CA HIS A 112 -0.40 -6.09 -18.80
C HIS A 112 -1.28 -5.17 -17.94
N LEU A 113 -0.86 -4.79 -16.73
CA LEU A 113 -1.60 -3.84 -15.88
C LEU A 113 -1.06 -2.43 -16.07
N SER A 114 -1.93 -1.47 -16.29
CA SER A 114 -1.59 -0.04 -16.22
C SER A 114 -1.36 0.40 -14.78
N ALA A 115 -0.75 1.56 -14.58
CA ALA A 115 -0.58 2.13 -13.24
C ALA A 115 -1.94 2.44 -12.58
N VAL A 116 -2.93 2.86 -13.36
CA VAL A 116 -4.29 3.17 -12.88
C VAL A 116 -5.02 1.92 -12.40
N GLU A 117 -4.82 0.78 -13.06
CA GLU A 117 -5.39 -0.50 -12.64
C GLU A 117 -4.65 -1.09 -11.43
N ALA A 118 -3.33 -0.89 -11.35
CA ALA A 118 -2.49 -1.43 -10.28
C ALA A 118 -2.67 -0.69 -8.94
N ALA A 119 -2.83 0.65 -8.97
CA ALA A 119 -2.89 1.47 -7.77
C ALA A 119 -3.97 1.00 -6.78
N PRO A 120 -5.25 0.81 -7.16
CA PRO A 120 -6.28 0.37 -6.22
C PRO A 120 -6.10 -1.07 -5.70
N LEU A 121 -5.25 -1.88 -6.32
CA LEU A 121 -4.92 -3.21 -5.79
C LEU A 121 -4.08 -3.13 -4.51
N MET A 122 -3.41 -2.02 -4.27
CA MET A 122 -2.47 -1.84 -3.15
C MET A 122 -3.15 -1.62 -1.79
N CYS A 123 -4.44 -1.32 -1.77
CA CYS A 123 -5.24 -1.25 -0.54
C CYS A 123 -6.57 -2.01 -0.72
N ALA A 124 -7.47 -1.52 -1.57
CA ALA A 124 -8.78 -2.14 -1.74
C ALA A 124 -8.66 -3.58 -2.25
N GLY A 125 -7.85 -3.84 -3.26
CA GLY A 125 -7.65 -5.17 -3.83
C GLY A 125 -7.09 -6.17 -2.82
N ILE A 126 -5.96 -5.86 -2.19
CA ILE A 126 -5.35 -6.77 -1.20
C ILE A 126 -6.24 -6.97 0.04
N THR A 127 -6.98 -5.94 0.46
CA THR A 127 -7.89 -6.01 1.60
C THR A 127 -9.05 -6.96 1.31
N THR A 128 -9.70 -6.83 0.16
CA THR A 128 -10.83 -7.69 -0.22
C THR A 128 -10.38 -9.13 -0.47
N TYR A 129 -9.24 -9.31 -1.14
CA TYR A 129 -8.64 -10.63 -1.32
C TYR A 129 -8.36 -11.32 0.02
N ASN A 130 -7.75 -10.62 0.97
CA ASN A 130 -7.46 -11.16 2.30
C ASN A 130 -8.73 -11.44 3.11
N ALA A 131 -9.76 -10.59 3.01
CA ALA A 131 -11.03 -10.81 3.67
C ALA A 131 -11.68 -12.12 3.18
N LEU A 132 -11.75 -12.31 1.86
CA LEU A 132 -12.29 -13.54 1.27
C LEU A 132 -11.44 -14.77 1.64
N ARG A 133 -10.12 -14.69 1.47
CA ARG A 133 -9.19 -15.77 1.79
C ARG A 133 -9.29 -16.25 3.25
N ASN A 134 -9.53 -15.33 4.19
CA ASN A 134 -9.60 -15.63 5.61
C ASN A 134 -11.02 -15.81 6.14
N SER A 135 -12.05 -15.67 5.30
CA SER A 135 -13.46 -15.88 5.69
C SER A 135 -13.80 -17.34 6.00
N GLY A 136 -12.98 -18.29 5.55
CA GLY A 136 -13.28 -19.72 5.61
C GLY A 136 -14.18 -20.22 4.47
N ALA A 137 -14.65 -19.33 3.58
CA ALA A 137 -15.45 -19.68 2.42
C ALA A 137 -14.68 -20.60 1.46
N ARG A 138 -15.40 -21.58 0.88
CA ARG A 138 -14.87 -22.54 -0.08
C ARG A 138 -15.57 -22.38 -1.43
N ILE A 139 -14.99 -22.97 -2.46
CA ILE A 139 -15.61 -23.00 -3.80
C ILE A 139 -17.02 -23.61 -3.69
N GLY A 140 -18.03 -22.87 -4.15
CA GLY A 140 -19.43 -23.25 -4.09
C GLY A 140 -20.20 -22.69 -2.89
N ASP A 141 -19.55 -22.09 -1.92
CA ASP A 141 -20.22 -21.41 -0.82
C ASP A 141 -20.82 -20.07 -1.25
N ALA A 142 -21.96 -19.71 -0.66
CA ALA A 142 -22.55 -18.39 -0.82
C ALA A 142 -21.90 -17.40 0.17
N VAL A 143 -21.43 -16.29 -0.34
CA VAL A 143 -20.81 -15.21 0.46
C VAL A 143 -21.67 -13.96 0.37
N ALA A 144 -22.06 -13.41 1.52
CA ALA A 144 -22.80 -12.15 1.58
C ALA A 144 -21.83 -10.99 1.81
N ILE A 145 -21.91 -9.96 0.96
CA ILE A 145 -21.11 -8.73 1.07
C ILE A 145 -22.03 -7.59 1.48
N LEU A 146 -21.72 -6.94 2.60
CA LEU A 146 -22.49 -5.82 3.13
C LEU A 146 -21.88 -4.49 2.66
N GLY A 147 -22.57 -3.82 1.72
CA GLY A 147 -22.17 -2.55 1.15
C GLY A 147 -21.42 -2.69 -0.19
N ILE A 148 -21.82 -1.85 -1.15
CA ILE A 148 -21.25 -1.78 -2.51
C ILE A 148 -20.48 -0.47 -2.66
N GLY A 149 -19.55 -0.22 -1.76
CA GLY A 149 -18.53 0.82 -1.89
C GLY A 149 -17.28 0.32 -2.63
N GLY A 150 -16.20 1.06 -2.61
CA GLY A 150 -14.94 0.69 -3.30
C GLY A 150 -14.41 -0.70 -2.93
N LEU A 151 -14.54 -1.10 -1.67
CA LEU A 151 -14.14 -2.44 -1.20
C LEU A 151 -15.18 -3.51 -1.59
N GLY A 152 -16.47 -3.27 -1.35
CA GLY A 152 -17.52 -4.25 -1.61
C GLY A 152 -17.65 -4.59 -3.09
N ASN A 153 -17.54 -3.61 -3.97
CA ASN A 153 -17.59 -3.82 -5.42
C ASN A 153 -16.45 -4.74 -5.90
N ARG A 154 -15.24 -4.56 -5.38
CA ARG A 154 -14.08 -5.40 -5.74
C ARG A 154 -14.14 -6.83 -5.21
N GLN A 155 -15.05 -7.15 -4.31
CA GLN A 155 -15.29 -8.52 -3.87
C GLN A 155 -16.28 -9.29 -4.76
N CYS A 156 -17.02 -8.56 -5.61
CA CYS A 156 -18.00 -9.15 -6.52
C CYS A 156 -17.39 -9.54 -7.88
N ASP A 157 -16.20 -9.06 -8.20
CA ASP A 157 -15.43 -9.36 -9.41
C ASP A 157 -14.50 -10.57 -9.18
#